data_f05aa17a0d4c1139134b78d7d8f1e7e5
#
_entry.id   f05aa17a0d4c1139134b78d7d8f1e7e5
#
_cell.length_a   1.000
_cell.length_b   1.000
_cell.length_c   1.000
_cell.angle_alpha   90.00
_cell.angle_beta   90.00
_cell.angle_gamma   90.00
#
_symmetry.space_group_name_H-M   'P 1'
#
loop_
_entity.id
_entity.type
_entity.pdbx_description
1 polymer ?
#
loop_
_entity_poly.entity_id
_entity_poly.type
_entity_poly.pdbx_seq_one_letter_code
_entity_poly.pdbx_strand_id
1 'polypeptide(L)'
;TAKRFAPRTAETTMAEEIIVVDPIAKIKSNTICYTADKDKTISVDIEKHPQFISNEYIDGQGIFTFKNKITSIPEKAFFDCSKLDSIIIPESVTEIGNSVFTRCHYLKMIYCQSTTPPTLGENAFSNISREAKICVPKNSVALYKSANGWKDYASKIVGCDFK
;
A
#
# COMPACT_ATOMS: atom_id res chain seq x y z
N THR A 1 23.83 -5.25 -4.36
CA THR A 1 22.62 -4.98 -5.14
C THR A 1 21.46 -4.67 -4.21
N ALA A 2 20.76 -3.60 -4.49
CA ALA A 2 19.59 -3.24 -3.70
C ALA A 2 18.55 -4.36 -3.78
N LYS A 3 18.06 -4.77 -2.62
CA LYS A 3 17.04 -5.79 -2.57
C LYS A 3 15.72 -5.22 -3.06
N ARG A 4 15.10 -5.90 -3.98
CA ARG A 4 13.80 -5.48 -4.49
C ARG A 4 12.73 -5.67 -3.42
N PHE A 5 11.89 -4.66 -3.25
CA PHE A 5 10.71 -4.74 -2.42
C PHE A 5 9.43 -4.88 -3.23
N ALA A 6 9.52 -4.76 -4.55
CA ALA A 6 8.35 -4.88 -5.40
C ALA A 6 7.64 -6.21 -5.08
N PRO A 7 6.34 -6.16 -4.90
CA PRO A 7 5.59 -7.36 -4.55
C PRO A 7 5.73 -8.43 -5.63
N ARG A 8 5.96 -9.64 -5.20
CA ARG A 8 5.89 -10.78 -6.08
C ARG A 8 4.44 -11.07 -6.46
N THR A 9 4.26 -11.72 -7.58
CA THR A 9 2.93 -12.16 -7.98
C THR A 9 2.38 -13.11 -6.92
N ALA A 10 1.20 -12.80 -6.43
CA ALA A 10 0.48 -13.68 -5.54
C ALA A 10 -0.11 -14.84 -6.34
N GLU A 11 0.00 -16.03 -5.81
CA GLU A 11 -0.66 -17.19 -6.40
C GLU A 11 -1.97 -17.44 -5.70
N THR A 12 -3.01 -17.70 -6.50
CA THR A 12 -4.30 -18.09 -5.98
C THR A 12 -4.41 -19.60 -5.97
N THR A 13 -4.56 -20.18 -4.80
CA THR A 13 -4.79 -21.62 -4.67
C THR A 13 -6.22 -21.86 -4.22
N MET A 14 -6.87 -22.87 -4.78
CA MET A 14 -8.21 -23.31 -4.39
C MET A 14 -9.20 -22.17 -4.26
N ALA A 15 -9.14 -21.27 -5.19
CA ALA A 15 -10.15 -20.24 -5.46
C ALA A 15 -10.30 -19.11 -4.45
N GLU A 16 -9.82 -19.20 -3.25
CA GLU A 16 -10.20 -18.22 -2.24
C GLU A 16 -9.04 -17.56 -1.51
N GLU A 17 -7.90 -18.21 -1.44
CA GLU A 17 -6.76 -17.68 -0.73
C GLU A 17 -5.66 -17.28 -1.70
N ILE A 18 -5.12 -16.09 -1.50
CA ILE A 18 -3.93 -15.66 -2.19
C ILE A 18 -2.75 -16.01 -1.30
N ILE A 19 -1.89 -16.87 -1.81
CA ILE A 19 -0.67 -17.24 -1.12
C ILE A 19 0.46 -16.45 -1.74
N VAL A 20 1.13 -15.67 -0.95
CA VAL A 20 2.33 -14.98 -1.38
C VAL A 20 3.47 -15.98 -1.32
N VAL A 21 4.05 -16.28 -2.47
CA VAL A 21 5.07 -17.32 -2.60
C VAL A 21 6.33 -16.98 -1.81
N ASP A 22 6.74 -15.73 -1.88
CA ASP A 22 7.89 -15.24 -1.14
C ASP A 22 7.46 -14.24 -0.08
N PRO A 23 8.11 -14.25 1.09
CA PRO A 23 7.84 -13.24 2.10
C PRO A 23 8.11 -11.85 1.55
N ILE A 24 7.25 -10.91 1.89
CA ILE A 24 7.42 -9.53 1.52
C ILE A 24 8.22 -8.84 2.62
N ALA A 25 9.35 -8.24 2.27
CA ALA A 25 10.19 -7.56 3.22
C ALA A 25 9.47 -6.36 3.84
N LYS A 26 9.67 -6.16 5.13
CA LYS A 26 9.24 -4.93 5.78
C LYS A 26 10.08 -3.79 5.24
N ILE A 27 9.43 -2.68 4.91
CA ILE A 27 10.12 -1.48 4.45
C ILE A 27 10.46 -0.57 5.62
N LYS A 28 11.40 0.34 5.39
CA LYS A 28 11.78 1.31 6.42
C LYS A 28 10.62 2.26 6.73
N SER A 29 10.50 2.65 7.99
CA SER A 29 9.41 3.50 8.47
C SER A 29 9.40 4.91 7.89
N ASN A 30 10.48 5.35 7.27
CA ASN A 30 10.55 6.63 6.59
C ASN A 30 10.42 6.51 5.06
N THR A 31 9.84 5.39 4.59
CA THR A 31 9.65 5.17 3.16
C THR A 31 8.23 4.69 2.85
N ILE A 32 7.78 4.98 1.62
CA ILE A 32 6.63 4.34 1.00
C ILE A 32 7.15 3.81 -0.34
N CYS A 33 6.93 2.53 -0.60
CA CYS A 33 7.39 1.90 -1.83
C CYS A 33 6.21 1.64 -2.76
N TYR A 34 6.45 1.67 -4.05
CA TYR A 34 5.39 1.47 -5.03
C TYR A 34 5.93 0.86 -6.33
N THR A 35 5.03 0.33 -7.13
CA THR A 35 5.31 0.03 -8.53
C THR A 35 4.35 0.84 -9.40
N ALA A 36 4.78 1.19 -10.57
CA ALA A 36 4.00 2.01 -11.48
C ALA A 36 4.16 1.54 -12.92
N ASP A 37 3.22 1.96 -13.75
CA ASP A 37 3.27 1.69 -15.18
C ASP A 37 4.58 2.21 -15.79
N LYS A 38 5.16 1.42 -16.67
CA LYS A 38 6.41 1.73 -17.40
C LYS A 38 7.63 1.96 -16.52
N ASP A 39 7.62 1.44 -15.29
CA ASP A 39 8.78 1.49 -14.40
C ASP A 39 9.37 2.90 -14.26
N LYS A 40 8.50 3.87 -14.03
CA LYS A 40 8.89 5.28 -13.86
C LYS A 40 8.30 5.87 -12.60
N THR A 41 8.93 6.92 -12.10
CA THR A 41 8.36 7.67 -10.99
C THR A 41 7.00 8.25 -11.37
N ILE A 42 6.13 8.30 -10.39
CA ILE A 42 4.84 8.99 -10.48
C ILE A 42 4.95 10.32 -9.76
N SER A 43 4.17 11.31 -10.18
CA SER A 43 4.08 12.59 -9.48
C SER A 43 2.73 12.65 -8.79
N VAL A 44 2.74 12.73 -7.49
CA VAL A 44 1.55 12.69 -6.64
C VAL A 44 1.66 13.64 -5.46
N ASP A 45 0.54 13.92 -4.82
CA ASP A 45 0.49 14.92 -3.75
C ASP A 45 1.30 14.55 -2.51
N ILE A 46 1.64 13.27 -2.31
CA ILE A 46 2.51 12.89 -1.20
C ILE A 46 3.86 13.62 -1.24
N GLU A 47 4.29 14.04 -2.41
CA GLU A 47 5.52 14.81 -2.57
C GLU A 47 5.43 16.21 -1.95
N LYS A 48 4.23 16.66 -1.61
CA LYS A 48 4.02 17.92 -0.89
C LYS A 48 4.12 17.75 0.62
N HIS A 49 4.34 16.53 1.10
CA HIS A 49 4.48 16.27 2.53
C HIS A 49 5.67 17.07 3.09
N PRO A 50 5.52 17.74 4.27
CA PRO A 50 6.58 18.59 4.80
C PRO A 50 7.93 17.90 5.01
N GLN A 51 7.91 16.58 5.19
CA GLN A 51 9.14 15.81 5.41
C GLN A 51 9.62 15.07 4.16
N PHE A 52 9.04 15.34 3.01
CA PHE A 52 9.41 14.67 1.76
C PHE A 52 10.87 15.01 1.38
N ILE A 53 11.63 13.99 1.02
CA ILE A 53 13.01 14.15 0.57
C ILE A 53 13.14 13.81 -0.92
N SER A 54 12.72 12.61 -1.31
CA SER A 54 12.95 12.15 -2.68
C SER A 54 11.90 11.14 -3.15
N ASN A 55 11.81 11.05 -4.46
CA ASN A 55 11.02 10.05 -5.17
C ASN A 55 11.92 9.48 -6.26
N GLU A 56 12.39 8.26 -6.08
CA GLU A 56 13.32 7.61 -7.00
C GLU A 56 12.75 6.27 -7.47
N TYR A 57 13.08 5.87 -8.68
CA TYR A 57 12.68 4.57 -9.22
C TYR A 57 13.93 3.75 -9.48
N ILE A 58 14.12 2.70 -8.71
CA ILE A 58 15.35 1.90 -8.70
C ILE A 58 14.96 0.41 -8.72
N ASP A 59 15.56 -0.34 -9.62
CA ASP A 59 15.38 -1.79 -9.72
C ASP A 59 13.90 -2.23 -9.77
N GLY A 60 13.10 -1.53 -10.55
CA GLY A 60 11.69 -1.87 -10.72
C GLY A 60 10.78 -1.41 -9.60
N GLN A 61 11.24 -0.49 -8.76
CA GLN A 61 10.50 -0.02 -7.61
C GLN A 61 10.65 1.47 -7.40
N GLY A 62 9.53 2.15 -7.17
CA GLY A 62 9.53 3.54 -6.73
C GLY A 62 9.66 3.62 -5.22
N ILE A 63 10.40 4.61 -4.73
CA ILE A 63 10.61 4.83 -3.31
C ILE A 63 10.42 6.31 -2.99
N PHE A 64 9.42 6.62 -2.20
CA PHE A 64 9.29 7.92 -1.55
C PHE A 64 10.06 7.86 -0.24
N THR A 65 10.98 8.78 -0.04
CA THR A 65 11.77 8.86 1.18
C THR A 65 11.42 10.14 1.94
N PHE A 66 11.27 10.00 3.24
CA PHE A 66 10.93 11.11 4.14
C PHE A 66 12.03 11.30 5.19
N LYS A 67 12.11 12.51 5.73
CA LYS A 67 13.12 12.85 6.73
C LYS A 67 13.02 11.98 7.99
N ASN A 68 11.79 11.76 8.48
CA ASN A 68 11.54 10.99 9.69
C ASN A 68 10.53 9.87 9.40
N LYS A 69 10.31 9.04 10.42
CA LYS A 69 9.27 8.02 10.40
C LYS A 69 7.93 8.61 9.98
N ILE A 70 7.28 7.99 9.00
CA ILE A 70 5.97 8.42 8.56
C ILE A 70 4.89 7.72 9.37
N THR A 71 3.96 8.48 9.93
CA THR A 71 2.88 7.93 10.76
C THR A 71 1.50 8.18 10.17
N SER A 72 1.38 9.07 9.21
CA SER A 72 0.10 9.34 8.55
C SER A 72 0.30 9.58 7.06
N ILE A 73 -0.70 9.20 6.30
CA ILE A 73 -0.78 9.51 4.86
C ILE A 73 -1.89 10.54 4.72
N PRO A 74 -1.57 11.77 4.27
CA PRO A 74 -2.54 12.85 4.24
C PRO A 74 -3.64 12.64 3.20
N GLU A 75 -4.73 13.37 3.36
CA GLU A 75 -5.86 13.36 2.42
C GLU A 75 -5.39 13.52 0.99
N LYS A 76 -5.93 12.70 0.11
CA LYS A 76 -5.68 12.73 -1.34
C LYS A 76 -4.23 12.54 -1.77
N ALA A 77 -3.38 11.98 -0.90
CA ALA A 77 -1.94 11.85 -1.20
C ALA A 77 -1.66 11.15 -2.54
N PHE A 78 -2.48 10.19 -2.93
CA PHE A 78 -2.35 9.44 -4.20
C PHE A 78 -3.62 9.54 -5.07
N PHE A 79 -4.45 10.53 -4.81
CA PHE A 79 -5.72 10.69 -5.51
C PHE A 79 -5.54 10.73 -7.03
N ASP A 80 -6.40 9.97 -7.72
CA ASP A 80 -6.48 9.95 -9.19
C ASP A 80 -5.16 9.54 -9.88
N CYS A 81 -4.37 8.70 -9.23
CA CYS A 81 -3.12 8.22 -9.80
C CYS A 81 -3.34 6.98 -10.66
N SER A 82 -3.59 7.17 -11.95
CA SER A 82 -3.86 6.07 -12.89
C SER A 82 -2.64 5.21 -13.19
N LYS A 83 -1.44 5.67 -12.84
CA LYS A 83 -0.21 4.94 -13.12
C LYS A 83 0.24 4.05 -11.97
N LEU A 84 -0.36 4.19 -10.80
CA LEU A 84 0.00 3.43 -9.61
C LEU A 84 -0.51 1.99 -9.75
N ASP A 85 0.40 1.02 -9.65
CA ASP A 85 0.09 -0.40 -9.79
C ASP A 85 0.04 -1.11 -8.43
N SER A 86 1.03 -0.88 -7.59
CA SER A 86 1.06 -1.40 -6.22
C SER A 86 1.68 -0.40 -5.26
N ILE A 87 1.37 -0.54 -3.97
CA ILE A 87 1.95 0.31 -2.94
C ILE A 87 2.21 -0.49 -1.68
N ILE A 88 3.31 -0.18 -0.99
CA ILE A 88 3.66 -0.75 0.30
C ILE A 88 3.70 0.38 1.31
N ILE A 89 2.85 0.25 2.33
CA ILE A 89 2.72 1.21 3.43
C ILE A 89 3.44 0.64 4.65
N PRO A 90 4.38 1.38 5.25
CA PRO A 90 5.18 0.87 6.36
C PRO A 90 4.35 0.64 7.63
N GLU A 91 4.86 -0.20 8.51
CA GLU A 91 4.17 -0.56 9.76
C GLU A 91 3.96 0.61 10.72
N SER A 92 4.69 1.71 10.53
CA SER A 92 4.59 2.90 11.37
C SER A 92 3.34 3.75 11.10
N VAL A 93 2.67 3.54 9.98
CA VAL A 93 1.49 4.35 9.62
C VAL A 93 0.30 3.95 10.49
N THR A 94 -0.25 4.94 11.19
CA THR A 94 -1.41 4.78 12.06
C THR A 94 -2.67 5.48 11.54
N GLU A 95 -2.52 6.28 10.47
CA GLU A 95 -3.64 7.02 9.90
C GLU A 95 -3.52 7.10 8.38
N ILE A 96 -4.59 6.80 7.69
CA ILE A 96 -4.73 6.98 6.25
C ILE A 96 -5.90 7.94 6.05
N GLY A 97 -5.63 9.08 5.43
CA GLY A 97 -6.62 10.15 5.28
C GLY A 97 -7.73 9.85 4.28
N ASN A 98 -8.63 10.81 4.13
CA ASN A 98 -9.75 10.69 3.18
C ASN A 98 -9.24 10.64 1.75
N SER A 99 -9.86 9.83 0.93
CA SER A 99 -9.65 9.77 -0.51
C SER A 99 -8.20 9.53 -0.95
N VAL A 100 -7.38 8.92 -0.10
CA VAL A 100 -5.95 8.76 -0.39
C VAL A 100 -5.72 8.04 -1.72
N PHE A 101 -6.45 6.96 -1.99
CA PHE A 101 -6.31 6.16 -3.22
C PHE A 101 -7.54 6.24 -4.13
N THR A 102 -8.42 7.19 -3.89
CA THR A 102 -9.62 7.33 -4.70
C THR A 102 -9.24 7.51 -6.18
N ARG A 103 -9.89 6.75 -7.06
CA ARG A 103 -9.67 6.78 -8.51
C ARG A 103 -8.29 6.30 -8.97
N CYS A 104 -7.60 5.53 -8.14
CA CYS A 104 -6.42 4.80 -8.59
C CYS A 104 -6.89 3.53 -9.30
N HIS A 105 -7.43 3.66 -10.52
CA HIS A 105 -8.15 2.59 -11.22
C HIS A 105 -7.34 1.33 -11.49
N TYR A 106 -6.04 1.44 -11.56
CA TYR A 106 -5.14 0.32 -11.86
C TYR A 106 -4.40 -0.22 -10.64
N LEU A 107 -4.68 0.36 -9.46
CA LEU A 107 -4.06 -0.10 -8.22
C LEU A 107 -4.59 -1.49 -7.86
N LYS A 108 -3.72 -2.51 -7.94
CA LYS A 108 -4.08 -3.91 -7.75
C LYS A 108 -3.64 -4.48 -6.42
N MET A 109 -2.55 -4.00 -5.87
CA MET A 109 -2.02 -4.52 -4.62
C MET A 109 -1.69 -3.39 -3.66
N ILE A 110 -2.30 -3.44 -2.49
CA ILE A 110 -1.98 -2.54 -1.39
C ILE A 110 -1.43 -3.41 -0.26
N TYR A 111 -0.17 -3.19 0.11
CA TYR A 111 0.47 -3.90 1.21
C TYR A 111 0.52 -2.97 2.42
N CYS A 112 -0.26 -3.28 3.44
CA CYS A 112 -0.28 -2.51 4.68
C CYS A 112 0.41 -3.33 5.75
N GLN A 113 1.60 -2.92 6.17
CA GLN A 113 2.46 -3.72 7.03
C GLN A 113 2.16 -3.57 8.53
N SER A 114 1.26 -2.66 8.90
CA SER A 114 0.87 -2.48 10.29
C SER A 114 0.08 -3.66 10.82
N THR A 115 0.43 -4.17 12.00
CA THR A 115 -0.32 -5.22 12.68
C THR A 115 -1.64 -4.71 13.26
N THR A 116 -1.74 -3.41 13.49
CA THR A 116 -2.97 -2.75 13.95
C THR A 116 -3.52 -1.93 12.78
N PRO A 117 -4.80 -2.10 12.43
CA PRO A 117 -5.38 -1.31 11.35
C PRO A 117 -5.21 0.19 11.60
N PRO A 118 -4.60 0.94 10.69
CA PRO A 118 -4.61 2.41 10.76
C PRO A 118 -6.05 2.92 10.75
N THR A 119 -6.29 4.09 11.32
CA THR A 119 -7.57 4.74 11.09
C THR A 119 -7.69 5.03 9.60
N LEU A 120 -8.86 4.74 9.03
CA LEU A 120 -9.07 4.86 7.59
C LEU A 120 -10.10 5.94 7.31
N GLY A 121 -9.70 6.92 6.52
CA GLY A 121 -10.57 8.01 6.10
C GLY A 121 -11.65 7.56 5.12
N GLU A 122 -12.61 8.43 4.89
CA GLU A 122 -13.71 8.16 3.96
C GLU A 122 -13.20 8.01 2.54
N ASN A 123 -13.77 7.08 1.80
CA ASN A 123 -13.47 6.83 0.39
C ASN A 123 -11.99 6.55 0.09
N ALA A 124 -11.22 6.09 1.08
CA ALA A 124 -9.79 5.90 0.91
C ALA A 124 -9.43 5.00 -0.28
N PHE A 125 -10.23 3.98 -0.55
CA PHE A 125 -10.01 3.04 -1.66
C PHE A 125 -11.14 3.05 -2.69
N SER A 126 -11.89 4.12 -2.80
CA SER A 126 -12.98 4.20 -3.77
C SER A 126 -12.44 4.20 -5.20
N ASN A 127 -13.07 3.40 -6.06
CA ASN A 127 -12.72 3.31 -7.48
C ASN A 127 -11.27 2.87 -7.76
N ILE A 128 -10.73 2.00 -6.91
CA ILE A 128 -9.51 1.26 -7.24
C ILE A 128 -9.89 0.09 -8.16
N SER A 129 -8.90 -0.67 -8.64
CA SER A 129 -9.16 -1.85 -9.48
C SER A 129 -10.15 -2.81 -8.78
N ARG A 130 -11.08 -3.36 -9.55
CA ARG A 130 -11.98 -4.39 -9.02
C ARG A 130 -11.25 -5.63 -8.53
N GLU A 131 -10.09 -5.90 -9.12
CA GLU A 131 -9.25 -7.04 -8.77
C GLU A 131 -8.31 -6.75 -7.61
N ALA A 132 -8.35 -5.52 -7.06
CA ALA A 132 -7.43 -5.11 -6.02
C ALA A 132 -7.54 -5.99 -4.79
N LYS A 133 -6.37 -6.26 -4.20
CA LYS A 133 -6.26 -6.92 -2.90
C LYS A 133 -5.53 -6.02 -1.93
N ILE A 134 -5.97 -6.07 -0.69
CA ILE A 134 -5.33 -5.34 0.41
C ILE A 134 -4.69 -6.40 1.29
N CYS A 135 -3.36 -6.45 1.23
CA CYS A 135 -2.59 -7.46 1.93
C CYS A 135 -2.11 -6.91 3.27
N VAL A 136 -2.52 -7.57 4.34
CA VAL A 136 -2.20 -7.16 5.72
C VAL A 136 -1.50 -8.32 6.42
N PRO A 137 -0.86 -8.09 7.58
CA PRO A 137 -0.23 -9.21 8.29
C PRO A 137 -1.23 -10.33 8.53
N LYS A 138 -0.84 -11.55 8.22
CA LYS A 138 -1.76 -12.71 8.24
C LYS A 138 -2.49 -12.88 9.56
N ASN A 139 -1.85 -12.55 10.68
CA ASN A 139 -2.48 -12.66 12.00
C ASN A 139 -3.39 -11.48 12.34
N SER A 140 -3.46 -10.47 11.47
CA SER A 140 -4.28 -9.27 11.65
C SER A 140 -5.49 -9.24 10.72
N VAL A 141 -5.68 -10.23 9.87
CA VAL A 141 -6.76 -10.22 8.85
C VAL A 141 -8.12 -10.00 9.50
N ALA A 142 -8.47 -10.76 10.53
CA ALA A 142 -9.75 -10.63 11.20
C ALA A 142 -9.95 -9.23 11.81
N LEU A 143 -8.87 -8.68 12.37
CA LEU A 143 -8.90 -7.35 12.97
C LEU A 143 -9.16 -6.27 11.92
N TYR A 144 -8.49 -6.34 10.77
CA TYR A 144 -8.74 -5.41 9.68
C TYR A 144 -10.16 -5.52 9.13
N LYS A 145 -10.65 -6.75 8.92
CA LYS A 145 -11.99 -6.96 8.36
C LYS A 145 -13.11 -6.42 9.24
N SER A 146 -12.88 -6.26 10.53
CA SER A 146 -13.88 -5.74 11.48
C SER A 146 -13.65 -4.28 11.85
N ALA A 147 -12.52 -3.68 11.49
CA ALA A 147 -12.21 -2.30 11.85
C ALA A 147 -13.06 -1.29 11.08
N ASN A 148 -13.37 -0.16 11.71
CA ASN A 148 -14.14 0.92 11.07
C ASN A 148 -13.46 1.37 9.78
N GLY A 149 -14.27 1.56 8.75
CA GLY A 149 -13.78 1.90 7.42
C GLY A 149 -13.25 0.69 6.65
N TRP A 150 -12.38 -0.08 7.26
CA TRP A 150 -11.80 -1.27 6.63
C TRP A 150 -12.83 -2.34 6.32
N LYS A 151 -13.85 -2.49 7.17
CA LYS A 151 -14.90 -3.50 6.97
C LYS A 151 -15.63 -3.35 5.64
N ASP A 152 -15.67 -2.14 5.08
CA ASP A 152 -16.29 -1.89 3.78
C ASP A 152 -15.50 -2.53 2.64
N TYR A 153 -14.23 -2.86 2.90
CA TYR A 153 -13.32 -3.49 1.94
C TYR A 153 -12.96 -4.92 2.34
N ALA A 154 -13.71 -5.53 3.25
CA ALA A 154 -13.41 -6.85 3.81
C ALA A 154 -13.16 -7.92 2.73
N SER A 155 -13.91 -7.87 1.64
CA SER A 155 -13.76 -8.84 0.54
C SER A 155 -12.42 -8.73 -0.19
N LYS A 156 -11.71 -7.62 -0.04
CA LYS A 156 -10.41 -7.38 -0.66
C LYS A 156 -9.24 -7.71 0.27
N ILE A 157 -9.50 -7.89 1.56
CA ILE A 157 -8.45 -8.06 2.57
C ILE A 157 -7.98 -9.50 2.59
N VAL A 158 -6.68 -9.69 2.44
CA VAL A 158 -6.01 -10.99 2.46
C VAL A 158 -4.79 -10.92 3.38
N GLY A 159 -4.29 -12.09 3.78
CA GLY A 159 -3.12 -12.17 4.66
C GLY A 159 -1.82 -12.27 3.90
N CYS A 160 -0.79 -11.60 4.39
CA CYS A 160 0.56 -11.65 3.88
C CYS A 160 1.55 -11.98 5.00
N ASP A 161 2.68 -12.53 4.60
CA ASP A 161 3.80 -12.79 5.51
C ASP A 161 4.86 -11.71 5.29
N PHE A 162 4.90 -10.75 6.19
CA PHE A 162 5.89 -9.66 6.16
C PHE A 162 7.07 -10.01 7.06
N LYS A 163 8.28 -9.94 6.52
CA LYS A 163 9.49 -10.27 7.26
C LYS A 163 10.52 -9.16 7.26
#